data_5698dda5173cc73137d36cafed2547f3
#
_entry.id   5698dda5173cc73137d36cafed2547f3
#
_cell.length_a   1.000
_cell.length_b   1.000
_cell.length_c   1.000
_cell.angle_alpha   90.00
_cell.angle_beta   90.00
_cell.angle_gamma   90.00
#
_symmetry.space_group_name_H-M   'P 1'
#
loop_
_entity.id
_entity.type
_entity.pdbx_description
1 polymer ?
#
loop_
_entity_poly.entity_id
_entity_poly.type
_entity_poly.pdbx_seq_one_letter_code
_entity_poly.pdbx_strand_id
1 'polypeptide(L)'
;MKKYLFIAMICLLLVLLVSCTVPYSFMHGEPDIDTIKIEIVNLETEMGYHAGSPYNEENISVIKVIETDKNEEFLSDFKKIKSYQPNFGSRIDCISGVAIRITYANGDIELITDYGTATVKNGEIHNQTTTFDSDAFSELIDKYS
;
A
#
# COMPACT_ATOMS: atom_id res chain seq x y z
N MET A 1 -6.83 47.14 -5.73
CA MET A 1 -5.68 46.28 -5.99
C MET A 1 -5.30 45.36 -4.83
N LYS A 2 -5.12 45.85 -3.59
CA LYS A 2 -4.70 45.04 -2.41
C LYS A 2 -5.64 43.87 -2.07
N LYS A 3 -6.97 43.99 -2.24
CA LYS A 3 -7.95 42.92 -1.94
C LYS A 3 -7.83 41.75 -2.92
N TYR A 4 -7.58 41.99 -4.20
CA TYR A 4 -7.44 40.94 -5.21
C TYR A 4 -6.12 40.18 -5.06
N LEU A 5 -5.06 40.86 -4.63
CA LEU A 5 -3.78 40.22 -4.33
C LEU A 5 -3.89 39.27 -3.15
N PHE A 6 -4.66 39.64 -2.12
CA PHE A 6 -4.90 38.80 -0.93
C PHE A 6 -5.74 37.56 -1.27
N ILE A 7 -6.77 37.71 -2.10
CA ILE A 7 -7.61 36.57 -2.58
C ILE A 7 -6.76 35.64 -3.45
N ALA A 8 -5.97 36.17 -4.37
CA ALA A 8 -5.07 35.37 -5.21
C ALA A 8 -4.04 34.58 -4.37
N MET A 9 -3.50 35.18 -3.30
CA MET A 9 -2.56 34.54 -2.40
C MET A 9 -3.23 33.42 -1.58
N ILE A 10 -4.48 33.62 -1.13
CA ILE A 10 -5.25 32.57 -0.43
C ILE A 10 -5.58 31.41 -1.39
N CYS A 11 -6.00 31.69 -2.64
CA CYS A 11 -6.25 30.67 -3.64
C CYS A 11 -4.97 29.88 -3.98
N LEU A 12 -3.83 30.54 -4.08
CA LEU A 12 -2.53 29.91 -4.30
C LEU A 12 -2.12 29.03 -3.12
N LEU A 13 -2.36 29.50 -1.88
CA LEU A 13 -2.12 28.73 -0.66
C LEU A 13 -3.02 27.49 -0.58
N LEU A 14 -4.31 27.63 -0.95
CA LEU A 14 -5.25 26.52 -0.99
C LEU A 14 -4.86 25.47 -2.05
N VAL A 15 -4.34 25.89 -3.21
CA VAL A 15 -3.82 24.98 -4.24
C VAL A 15 -2.56 24.26 -3.77
N LEU A 16 -1.71 24.91 -2.96
CA LEU A 16 -0.51 24.30 -2.38
C LEU A 16 -0.83 23.36 -1.20
N LEU A 17 -2.00 23.49 -0.57
CA LEU A 17 -2.48 22.62 0.50
C LEU A 17 -3.23 21.39 -0.01
N VAL A 18 -3.47 21.27 -1.32
CA VAL A 18 -3.88 19.99 -1.90
C VAL A 18 -2.68 19.05 -1.78
N SER A 19 -2.58 18.36 -0.65
CA SER A 19 -1.65 17.26 -0.49
C SER A 19 -1.81 16.35 -1.69
N CYS A 20 -0.72 16.08 -2.41
CA CYS A 20 -0.71 15.19 -3.56
C CYS A 20 -1.07 13.78 -3.10
N THR A 21 -2.36 13.51 -2.95
CA THR A 21 -2.85 12.14 -2.86
C THR A 21 -2.72 11.56 -4.26
N VAL A 22 -1.87 10.57 -4.41
CA VAL A 22 -1.68 9.87 -5.67
C VAL A 22 -2.45 8.56 -5.59
N PRO A 23 -3.25 8.18 -6.59
CA PRO A 23 -3.86 6.86 -6.62
C PRO A 23 -2.77 5.80 -6.50
N TYR A 24 -2.98 4.79 -5.65
CA TYR A 24 -2.05 3.69 -5.55
C TYR A 24 -1.96 2.95 -6.89
N SER A 25 -0.76 2.69 -7.35
CA SER A 25 -0.49 1.92 -8.57
C SER A 25 0.03 0.54 -8.19
N PHE A 26 -0.79 -0.48 -8.43
CA PHE A 26 -0.37 -1.86 -8.24
C PHE A 26 0.79 -2.23 -9.18
N MET A 27 1.57 -3.23 -8.75
CA MET A 27 2.79 -3.70 -9.42
C MET A 27 2.59 -4.04 -10.91
N HIS A 28 1.45 -4.62 -11.27
CA HIS A 28 1.09 -5.00 -12.64
C HIS A 28 -0.08 -4.20 -13.22
N GLY A 29 -0.35 -3.00 -12.70
CA GLY A 29 -1.55 -2.24 -13.02
C GLY A 29 -2.78 -2.78 -12.29
N GLU A 30 -3.97 -2.59 -12.85
CA GLU A 30 -5.19 -3.12 -12.23
C GLU A 30 -5.13 -4.65 -12.13
N PRO A 31 -5.27 -5.22 -10.90
CA PRO A 31 -5.25 -6.66 -10.74
C PRO A 31 -6.46 -7.32 -11.41
N ASP A 32 -6.21 -8.43 -12.07
CA ASP A 32 -7.28 -9.30 -12.55
C ASP A 32 -7.88 -10.08 -11.37
N ILE A 33 -9.08 -9.66 -10.95
CA ILE A 33 -9.77 -10.14 -9.74
C ILE A 33 -9.99 -11.64 -9.69
N ASP A 34 -10.09 -12.29 -10.83
CA ASP A 34 -10.36 -13.73 -10.95
C ASP A 34 -9.08 -14.59 -10.79
N THR A 35 -7.90 -13.97 -10.96
CA THR A 35 -6.62 -14.68 -10.99
C THR A 35 -5.70 -14.34 -9.82
N ILE A 36 -6.01 -13.31 -9.04
CA ILE A 36 -5.22 -12.95 -7.86
C ILE A 36 -5.72 -13.65 -6.60
N LYS A 37 -4.79 -13.87 -5.68
CA LYS A 37 -5.09 -14.24 -4.30
C LYS A 37 -4.81 -13.05 -3.39
N ILE A 38 -5.76 -12.66 -2.57
CA ILE A 38 -5.61 -11.60 -1.58
C ILE A 38 -5.65 -12.21 -0.19
N GLU A 39 -4.70 -11.83 0.66
CA GLU A 39 -4.60 -12.29 2.04
C GLU A 39 -4.26 -11.12 2.97
N ILE A 40 -4.82 -11.16 4.17
CA ILE A 40 -4.34 -10.37 5.30
C ILE A 40 -3.34 -11.24 6.04
N VAL A 41 -2.13 -10.72 6.22
CA VAL A 41 -1.02 -11.46 6.81
C VAL A 41 -0.35 -10.64 7.91
N ASN A 42 0.36 -11.31 8.81
CA ASN A 42 1.30 -10.67 9.72
C ASN A 42 2.72 -11.01 9.30
N LEU A 43 3.52 -9.98 9.08
CA LEU A 43 4.94 -10.08 8.76
C LEU A 43 5.70 -10.04 10.09
N GLU A 44 6.48 -11.06 10.40
CA GLU A 44 7.22 -11.13 11.66
C GLU A 44 8.23 -9.98 11.78
N THR A 45 8.25 -9.35 12.96
CA THR A 45 8.97 -8.10 13.19
C THR A 45 10.47 -8.25 13.35
N GLU A 46 10.95 -9.42 13.83
CA GLU A 46 12.37 -9.58 14.20
C GLU A 46 13.31 -9.59 13.00
N MET A 47 12.81 -9.91 11.81
CA MET A 47 13.61 -9.97 10.60
C MET A 47 13.15 -9.04 9.49
N GLY A 48 11.98 -8.44 9.58
CA GLY A 48 11.42 -7.50 8.59
C GLY A 48 11.72 -7.88 7.13
N TYR A 49 10.95 -7.36 6.21
CA TYR A 49 11.22 -7.59 4.79
C TYR A 49 12.09 -6.45 4.26
N HIS A 50 13.42 -6.69 4.24
CA HIS A 50 14.41 -5.73 3.76
C HIS A 50 14.57 -5.77 2.26
N ALA A 51 14.76 -4.62 1.64
CA ALA A 51 15.06 -4.53 0.21
C ALA A 51 16.34 -5.31 -0.14
N GLY A 52 16.28 -6.13 -1.20
CA GLY A 52 17.37 -7.00 -1.63
C GLY A 52 17.52 -8.31 -0.86
N SER A 53 16.67 -8.55 0.16
CA SER A 53 16.67 -9.82 0.88
C SER A 53 15.85 -10.87 0.13
N PRO A 54 16.17 -12.17 0.30
CA PRO A 54 15.31 -13.25 -0.17
C PRO A 54 13.95 -13.21 0.52
N TYR A 55 12.91 -13.43 -0.24
CA TYR A 55 11.57 -13.61 0.30
C TYR A 55 11.46 -14.97 1.00
N ASN A 56 10.95 -15.00 2.23
CA ASN A 56 10.75 -16.21 3.00
C ASN A 56 9.32 -16.29 3.53
N GLU A 57 8.57 -17.29 3.06
CA GLU A 57 7.19 -17.58 3.49
C GLU A 57 7.11 -18.00 4.97
N GLU A 58 8.17 -18.57 5.54
CA GLU A 58 8.17 -19.04 6.93
C GLU A 58 7.97 -17.90 7.95
N ASN A 59 8.27 -16.66 7.55
CA ASN A 59 8.14 -15.46 8.37
C ASN A 59 6.77 -14.76 8.19
N ILE A 60 5.81 -15.45 7.59
CA ILE A 60 4.48 -14.89 7.33
C ILE A 60 3.42 -15.76 7.99
N SER A 61 2.61 -15.13 8.82
CA SER A 61 1.41 -15.73 9.38
C SER A 61 0.17 -15.23 8.65
N VAL A 62 -0.59 -16.12 8.02
CA VAL A 62 -1.85 -15.76 7.38
C VAL A 62 -2.93 -15.57 8.43
N ILE A 63 -3.49 -14.35 8.50
CA ILE A 63 -4.62 -14.01 9.38
C ILE A 63 -5.91 -14.38 8.68
N LYS A 64 -6.06 -13.98 7.41
CA LYS A 64 -7.29 -14.19 6.64
C LYS A 64 -6.99 -14.33 5.16
N VAL A 65 -7.67 -15.23 4.49
CA VAL A 65 -7.74 -15.30 3.03
C VAL A 65 -9.03 -14.64 2.58
N ILE A 66 -8.96 -13.68 1.67
CA ILE A 66 -10.14 -13.06 1.06
C ILE A 66 -10.67 -14.04 0.01
N GLU A 67 -11.96 -14.35 0.06
CA GLU A 67 -12.60 -15.21 -0.93
C GLU A 67 -12.63 -14.53 -2.28
N THR A 68 -12.43 -15.28 -3.37
CA THR A 68 -12.28 -14.71 -4.73
C THR A 68 -13.47 -13.86 -5.15
N ASP A 69 -14.69 -14.22 -4.77
CA ASP A 69 -15.90 -13.45 -5.03
C ASP A 69 -15.97 -12.11 -4.24
N LYS A 70 -15.07 -11.92 -3.28
CA LYS A 70 -14.91 -10.69 -2.50
C LYS A 70 -13.74 -9.82 -2.95
N ASN A 71 -12.91 -10.28 -3.86
CA ASN A 71 -11.74 -9.54 -4.33
C ASN A 71 -12.11 -8.16 -4.88
N GLU A 72 -13.18 -8.06 -5.67
CA GLU A 72 -13.63 -6.79 -6.26
C GLU A 72 -14.05 -5.79 -5.17
N GLU A 73 -14.84 -6.24 -4.19
CA GLU A 73 -15.29 -5.41 -3.06
C GLU A 73 -14.08 -4.94 -2.25
N PHE A 74 -13.17 -5.86 -1.91
CA PHE A 74 -11.96 -5.56 -1.16
C PHE A 74 -11.10 -4.51 -1.86
N LEU A 75 -10.79 -4.71 -3.15
CA LEU A 75 -9.98 -3.76 -3.93
C LEU A 75 -10.67 -2.42 -4.10
N SER A 76 -12.00 -2.41 -4.25
CA SER A 76 -12.78 -1.17 -4.31
C SER A 76 -12.68 -0.37 -3.01
N ASP A 77 -12.72 -1.04 -1.86
CA ASP A 77 -12.55 -0.38 -0.56
C ASP A 77 -11.11 0.07 -0.34
N PHE A 78 -10.13 -0.77 -0.68
CA PHE A 78 -8.71 -0.41 -0.60
C PHE A 78 -8.39 0.85 -1.42
N LYS A 79 -8.90 0.98 -2.63
CA LYS A 79 -8.68 2.16 -3.49
C LYS A 79 -9.24 3.47 -2.94
N LYS A 80 -10.15 3.42 -1.96
CA LYS A 80 -10.67 4.61 -1.26
C LYS A 80 -9.69 5.15 -0.23
N ILE A 81 -8.72 4.34 0.20
CA ILE A 81 -7.70 4.75 1.15
C ILE A 81 -6.75 5.71 0.46
N LYS A 82 -6.53 6.86 1.08
CA LYS A 82 -5.58 7.84 0.58
C LYS A 82 -4.16 7.29 0.68
N SER A 83 -3.43 7.35 -0.42
CA SER A 83 -2.01 7.03 -0.46
C SER A 83 -1.17 8.29 -0.67
N TYR A 84 0.04 8.26 -0.14
CA TYR A 84 0.97 9.36 -0.16
C TYR A 84 2.32 8.86 -0.66
N GLN A 85 2.92 9.56 -1.61
CA GLN A 85 4.31 9.33 -1.95
C GLN A 85 5.15 10.27 -1.07
N PRO A 86 6.05 9.75 -0.23
CA PRO A 86 6.90 10.60 0.59
C PRO A 86 7.81 11.46 -0.29
N ASN A 87 8.05 12.68 0.15
CA ASN A 87 8.98 13.59 -0.49
C ASN A 87 10.38 12.98 -0.57
N PHE A 88 11.12 13.37 -1.60
CA PHE A 88 12.49 12.96 -1.91
C PHE A 88 13.34 12.62 -0.67
N GLY A 89 13.84 11.38 -0.61
CA GLY A 89 14.85 10.95 0.35
C GLY A 89 14.42 9.97 1.44
N SER A 90 13.12 9.72 1.62
CA SER A 90 12.65 8.68 2.54
C SER A 90 12.80 7.30 1.88
N ARG A 91 13.67 6.45 2.44
CA ARG A 91 13.73 5.03 2.10
C ARG A 91 13.08 4.24 3.21
N ILE A 92 12.18 3.33 2.85
CA ILE A 92 11.72 2.30 3.77
C ILE A 92 12.68 1.13 3.59
N ASP A 93 13.46 0.87 4.64
CA ASP A 93 14.45 -0.21 4.59
C ASP A 93 13.80 -1.57 4.84
N CYS A 94 12.69 -1.61 5.59
CA CYS A 94 11.94 -2.85 5.82
C CYS A 94 10.45 -2.55 6.06
N ILE A 95 9.61 -3.54 5.81
CA ILE A 95 8.21 -3.57 6.20
C ILE A 95 7.97 -4.72 7.18
N SER A 96 7.03 -4.55 8.11
CA SER A 96 6.66 -5.56 9.12
C SER A 96 5.25 -5.32 9.63
N GLY A 97 4.72 -6.22 10.44
CA GLY A 97 3.39 -6.11 11.01
C GLY A 97 2.28 -6.55 10.06
N VAL A 98 1.08 -6.03 10.25
CA VAL A 98 -0.08 -6.44 9.43
C VAL A 98 0.03 -5.87 8.03
N ALA A 99 -0.13 -6.73 7.04
CA ALA A 99 -0.04 -6.39 5.63
C ALA A 99 -1.15 -7.03 4.80
N ILE A 100 -1.47 -6.40 3.68
CA ILE A 100 -2.21 -7.02 2.60
C ILE A 100 -1.19 -7.67 1.68
N ARG A 101 -1.35 -8.97 1.42
CA ARG A 101 -0.58 -9.72 0.45
C ARG A 101 -1.42 -9.99 -0.79
N ILE A 102 -0.96 -9.53 -1.94
CA ILE A 102 -1.55 -9.85 -3.24
C ILE A 102 -0.57 -10.75 -3.99
N THR A 103 -1.01 -11.96 -4.32
CA THR A 103 -0.26 -12.90 -5.15
C THR A 103 -0.87 -12.92 -6.53
N TYR A 104 -0.06 -12.64 -7.54
CA TYR A 104 -0.44 -12.59 -8.94
C TYR A 104 -0.31 -13.97 -9.60
N ALA A 105 -1.01 -14.17 -10.72
CA ALA A 105 -0.99 -15.44 -11.46
C ALA A 105 0.41 -15.90 -11.93
N ASN A 106 1.33 -14.94 -12.14
CA ASN A 106 2.72 -15.23 -12.52
C ASN A 106 3.63 -15.56 -11.32
N GLY A 107 3.08 -15.55 -10.10
CA GLY A 107 3.82 -15.84 -8.87
C GLY A 107 4.48 -14.62 -8.23
N ASP A 108 4.42 -13.44 -8.84
CA ASP A 108 4.86 -12.21 -8.19
C ASP A 108 3.97 -11.86 -7.00
N ILE A 109 4.54 -11.21 -5.99
CA ILE A 109 3.83 -10.86 -4.76
C ILE A 109 3.98 -9.37 -4.49
N GLU A 110 2.90 -8.77 -4.01
CA GLU A 110 2.87 -7.41 -3.50
C GLU A 110 2.46 -7.43 -2.04
N LEU A 111 3.27 -6.81 -1.18
CA LEU A 111 3.02 -6.66 0.25
C LEU A 111 2.75 -5.18 0.54
N ILE A 112 1.64 -4.88 1.18
CA ILE A 112 1.18 -3.52 1.43
C ILE A 112 0.92 -3.36 2.93
N THR A 113 1.66 -2.47 3.59
CA THR A 113 1.40 -1.99 4.95
C THR A 113 0.92 -0.54 4.92
N ASP A 114 0.48 0.00 6.03
CA ASP A 114 0.07 1.41 6.12
C ASP A 114 1.23 2.39 5.88
N TYR A 115 2.47 2.00 6.17
CA TYR A 115 3.65 2.86 6.06
C TYR A 115 4.61 2.51 4.93
N GLY A 116 4.35 1.45 4.17
CA GLY A 116 5.21 1.06 3.07
C GLY A 116 4.69 -0.11 2.27
N THR A 117 5.29 -0.31 1.11
CA THR A 117 4.98 -1.44 0.23
C THR A 117 6.26 -2.15 -0.19
N ALA A 118 6.15 -3.43 -0.48
CA ALA A 118 7.21 -4.22 -1.08
C ALA A 118 6.65 -5.08 -2.22
N THR A 119 7.48 -5.29 -3.22
CA THR A 119 7.20 -6.25 -4.30
C THR A 119 8.21 -7.37 -4.25
N VAL A 120 7.76 -8.59 -4.50
CA VAL A 120 8.65 -9.76 -4.62
C VAL A 120 8.67 -10.19 -6.06
N LYS A 121 9.85 -10.13 -6.66
CA LYS A 121 10.12 -10.58 -8.04
C LYS A 121 11.29 -11.52 -8.04
N ASN A 122 11.15 -12.67 -8.69
CA ASN A 122 12.21 -13.68 -8.73
C ASN A 122 12.74 -14.10 -7.34
N GLY A 123 11.88 -14.02 -6.30
CA GLY A 123 12.26 -14.35 -4.93
C GLY A 123 13.03 -13.27 -4.17
N GLU A 124 13.21 -12.08 -4.74
CA GLU A 124 13.85 -10.94 -4.10
C GLU A 124 12.83 -9.84 -3.75
N ILE A 125 13.08 -9.17 -2.64
CA ILE A 125 12.22 -8.09 -2.10
C ILE A 125 12.71 -6.74 -2.60
N HIS A 126 11.77 -5.94 -3.12
CA HIS A 126 11.99 -4.56 -3.55
C HIS A 126 11.02 -3.63 -2.81
N ASN A 127 11.52 -2.84 -1.87
CA ASN A 127 10.68 -1.94 -1.08
C ASN A 127 10.37 -0.64 -1.83
N GLN A 128 9.16 -0.12 -1.60
CA GLN A 128 8.69 1.17 -2.10
C GLN A 128 8.21 2.02 -0.92
N THR A 129 8.19 3.33 -1.14
CA THR A 129 7.91 4.32 -0.09
C THR A 129 6.48 4.84 -0.10
N THR A 130 5.53 4.15 -0.71
CA THR A 130 4.13 4.56 -0.66
C THR A 130 3.57 4.29 0.74
N THR A 131 3.01 5.31 1.37
CA THR A 131 2.33 5.21 2.66
C THR A 131 0.84 5.44 2.49
N PHE A 132 0.04 4.97 3.45
CA PHE A 132 -1.41 5.09 3.43
C PHE A 132 -1.91 5.81 4.68
N ASP A 133 -3.16 6.26 4.64
CA ASP A 133 -3.86 6.71 5.84
C ASP A 133 -3.99 5.51 6.80
N SER A 134 -3.32 5.59 7.95
CA SER A 134 -3.19 4.46 8.89
C SER A 134 -4.52 4.07 9.52
N ASP A 135 -5.38 5.04 9.82
CA ASP A 135 -6.69 4.77 10.42
C ASP A 135 -7.59 4.07 9.40
N ALA A 136 -7.65 4.59 8.16
CA ALA A 136 -8.43 3.99 7.09
C ALA A 136 -7.90 2.60 6.68
N PHE A 137 -6.58 2.40 6.74
CA PHE A 137 -5.98 1.09 6.50
C PHE A 137 -6.37 0.08 7.58
N SER A 138 -6.30 0.48 8.86
CA SER A 138 -6.71 -0.35 9.98
C SER A 138 -8.20 -0.71 9.91
N GLU A 139 -9.07 0.24 9.57
CA GLU A 139 -10.50 0.00 9.39
C GLU A 139 -10.78 -1.01 8.26
N LEU A 140 -10.01 -0.95 7.16
CA LEU A 140 -10.10 -1.96 6.10
C LEU A 140 -9.71 -3.34 6.60
N ILE A 141 -8.58 -3.44 7.30
CA ILE A 141 -8.12 -4.73 7.87
C ILE A 141 -9.17 -5.30 8.81
N ASP A 142 -9.71 -4.51 9.74
CA ASP A 142 -10.73 -4.94 10.71
C ASP A 142 -12.03 -5.41 10.03
N LYS A 143 -12.42 -4.76 8.92
CA LYS A 143 -13.60 -5.14 8.15
C LYS A 143 -13.50 -6.55 7.56
N TYR A 144 -12.30 -6.96 7.14
CA TYR A 144 -12.09 -8.21 6.39
C TYR A 144 -11.35 -9.31 7.15
N SER A 145 -10.92 -9.07 8.41
CA SER A 145 -10.22 -10.05 9.26
C SER A 145 -11.13 -11.13 9.86
#